data_e71135b52fb26f3bca66ecf9e36730e6
#
_entry.id   e71135b52fb26f3bca66ecf9e36730e6
#
_cell.length_a   1.000
_cell.length_b   1.000
_cell.length_c   1.000
_cell.angle_alpha   90.00
_cell.angle_beta   90.00
_cell.angle_gamma   90.00
#
_symmetry.space_group_name_H-M   'P 1'
#
loop_
_entity.id
_entity.type
_entity.pdbx_description
1 polymer ?
#
loop_
_entity_poly.entity_id
_entity_poly.type
_entity_poly.pdbx_seq_one_letter_code
_entity_poly.pdbx_strand_id
1 'polypeptide(L)'
;MPGYTRRQLKEDKFAETAQGAALWATGHRRIVVVSVGLIIVAVLAVAGFITWRNRQIDQANAELTAAMRTFEAPLRPAGTPAGDTPSFTSITERARAAEKEFKAIADKHSWVPPGKIARFLDGVALRQAGDTAGAERELKTAADSNDKDVAALAKMALASLYRATNRQGDATNIYKDIAQHPTSTVSKAAAQLELAEMYEKNDPQQATSIYQQLQKDDPQSAAAQVATQKLARSK
;
A
#
# COMPACT_ATOMS: atom_id res chain seq x y z
N MET A 1 12.31 -10.40 66.49
CA MET A 1 12.73 -9.40 65.45
C MET A 1 11.62 -9.35 64.40
N PRO A 2 10.91 -8.25 64.19
CA PRO A 2 9.86 -8.21 63.14
C PRO A 2 10.55 -8.17 61.77
N GLY A 3 10.27 -9.18 60.95
CA GLY A 3 10.78 -9.31 59.59
C GLY A 3 10.06 -8.36 58.66
N TYR A 4 10.79 -7.50 57.96
CA TYR A 4 10.27 -6.63 56.92
C TYR A 4 9.75 -7.48 55.75
N THR A 5 8.51 -7.16 55.26
CA THR A 5 7.93 -7.82 54.13
C THR A 5 8.58 -7.26 52.83
N ARG A 6 8.63 -8.07 51.77
CA ARG A 6 9.17 -7.67 50.42
C ARG A 6 8.50 -6.40 49.85
N ARG A 7 7.30 -6.09 50.30
CA ARG A 7 6.55 -4.90 49.89
C ARG A 7 7.07 -3.65 50.59
N GLN A 8 7.36 -3.73 51.92
CA GLN A 8 7.96 -2.64 52.70
C GLN A 8 9.37 -2.31 52.21
N LEU A 9 10.18 -3.31 51.86
CA LEU A 9 11.53 -3.11 51.27
C LEU A 9 11.49 -2.44 49.89
N LYS A 10 10.45 -2.64 49.11
CA LYS A 10 10.26 -1.94 47.81
C LYS A 10 9.79 -0.50 48.00
N GLU A 11 8.91 -0.25 48.96
CA GLU A 11 8.41 1.08 49.32
C GLU A 11 9.54 1.95 49.93
N ASP A 12 10.39 1.39 50.81
CA ASP A 12 11.54 2.09 51.37
C ASP A 12 12.59 2.44 50.28
N LYS A 13 12.92 1.51 49.39
CA LYS A 13 13.84 1.79 48.28
C LYS A 13 13.30 2.83 47.31
N PHE A 14 12.02 2.82 47.04
CA PHE A 14 11.39 3.82 46.19
C PHE A 14 11.42 5.21 46.83
N ALA A 15 11.11 5.27 48.16
CA ALA A 15 11.14 6.50 48.90
C ALA A 15 12.58 7.08 49.00
N GLU A 16 13.56 6.24 49.23
CA GLU A 16 14.99 6.63 49.29
C GLU A 16 15.47 7.14 47.90
N THR A 17 15.13 6.45 46.85
CA THR A 17 15.45 6.85 45.45
C THR A 17 14.77 8.16 45.09
N ALA A 18 13.48 8.34 45.46
CA ALA A 18 12.73 9.56 45.21
C ALA A 18 13.30 10.77 46.00
N GLN A 19 13.69 10.56 47.27
CA GLN A 19 14.35 11.60 48.09
C GLN A 19 15.73 11.99 47.52
N GLY A 20 16.52 11.01 47.07
CA GLY A 20 17.81 11.26 46.40
C GLY A 20 17.66 12.05 45.10
N ALA A 21 16.67 11.70 44.29
CA ALA A 21 16.34 12.43 43.07
C ALA A 21 15.86 13.88 43.35
N ALA A 22 15.07 14.07 44.41
CA ALA A 22 14.58 15.40 44.79
C ALA A 22 15.74 16.29 45.29
N LEU A 23 16.67 15.77 46.11
CA LEU A 23 17.85 16.49 46.56
C LEU A 23 18.78 16.83 45.39
N TRP A 24 18.99 15.91 44.45
CA TRP A 24 19.77 16.17 43.25
C TRP A 24 19.11 17.26 42.37
N ALA A 25 17.81 17.20 42.20
CA ALA A 25 17.05 18.17 41.39
C ALA A 25 17.12 19.59 42.00
N THR A 26 17.09 19.74 43.32
CA THR A 26 17.25 21.06 43.98
C THR A 26 18.64 21.64 43.79
N GLY A 27 19.70 20.81 43.84
CA GLY A 27 21.08 21.20 43.57
C GLY A 27 21.34 21.57 42.09
N HIS A 28 20.55 20.97 41.16
CA HIS A 28 20.71 21.16 39.72
C HIS A 28 19.49 21.83 39.05
N ARG A 29 18.81 22.73 39.78
CA ARG A 29 17.55 23.37 39.40
C ARG A 29 17.55 23.90 37.96
N ARG A 30 18.65 24.56 37.51
CA ARG A 30 18.76 25.10 36.15
C ARG A 30 18.73 23.97 35.10
N ILE A 31 19.44 22.88 35.31
CA ILE A 31 19.50 21.74 34.40
C ILE A 31 18.11 21.09 34.31
N VAL A 32 17.47 20.88 35.46
CA VAL A 32 16.12 20.30 35.53
C VAL A 32 15.11 21.16 34.79
N VAL A 33 15.08 22.47 35.03
CA VAL A 33 14.15 23.39 34.37
C VAL A 33 14.38 23.42 32.85
N VAL A 34 15.64 23.47 32.40
CA VAL A 34 15.97 23.45 30.96
C VAL A 34 15.58 22.10 30.33
N SER A 35 15.87 20.98 30.99
CA SER A 35 15.52 19.65 30.49
C SER A 35 14.00 19.46 30.36
N VAL A 36 13.23 19.85 31.37
CA VAL A 36 11.78 19.83 31.36
C VAL A 36 11.22 20.73 30.24
N GLY A 37 11.78 21.94 30.10
CA GLY A 37 11.41 22.86 29.01
C GLY A 37 11.65 22.25 27.63
N LEU A 38 12.81 21.62 27.41
CA LEU A 38 13.12 20.93 26.15
C LEU A 38 12.18 19.76 25.87
N ILE A 39 11.83 18.98 26.90
CA ILE A 39 10.86 17.87 26.75
C ILE A 39 9.48 18.42 26.34
N ILE A 40 9.01 19.49 27.00
CA ILE A 40 7.73 20.11 26.66
C ILE A 40 7.75 20.60 25.21
N VAL A 41 8.80 21.29 24.78
CA VAL A 41 8.94 21.77 23.40
C VAL A 41 8.95 20.60 22.43
N ALA A 42 9.66 19.52 22.72
CA ALA A 42 9.70 18.30 21.89
C ALA A 42 8.29 17.67 21.77
N VAL A 43 7.56 17.54 22.88
CA VAL A 43 6.20 16.99 22.90
C VAL A 43 5.24 17.86 22.06
N LEU A 44 5.31 19.18 22.21
CA LEU A 44 4.50 20.11 21.41
C LEU A 44 4.85 20.07 19.92
N ALA A 45 6.13 19.95 19.58
CA ALA A 45 6.57 19.80 18.19
C ALA A 45 6.06 18.49 17.57
N VAL A 46 6.14 17.37 18.30
CA VAL A 46 5.62 16.07 17.86
C VAL A 46 4.10 16.13 17.70
N ALA A 47 3.37 16.70 18.67
CA ALA A 47 1.91 16.86 18.58
C ALA A 47 1.51 17.74 17.38
N GLY A 48 2.22 18.85 17.18
CA GLY A 48 2.01 19.74 16.02
C GLY A 48 2.27 19.04 14.69
N PHE A 49 3.34 18.25 14.61
CA PHE A 49 3.67 17.46 13.43
C PHE A 49 2.61 16.40 13.13
N ILE A 50 2.14 15.67 14.15
CA ILE A 50 1.10 14.64 14.00
C ILE A 50 -0.20 15.27 13.48
N THR A 51 -0.64 16.40 14.06
CA THR A 51 -1.86 17.08 13.63
C THR A 51 -1.75 17.62 12.21
N TRP A 52 -0.61 18.22 11.84
CA TRP A 52 -0.34 18.65 10.49
C TRP A 52 -0.35 17.49 9.50
N ARG A 53 0.34 16.38 9.82
CA ARG A 53 0.37 15.17 8.99
C ARG A 53 -1.02 14.59 8.79
N ASN A 54 -1.83 14.52 9.84
CA ASN A 54 -3.20 13.99 9.73
C ASN A 54 -4.07 14.88 8.81
N ARG A 55 -3.96 16.20 8.89
CA ARG A 55 -4.63 17.10 7.95
C ARG A 55 -4.23 16.86 6.50
N GLN A 56 -2.95 16.61 6.24
CA GLN A 56 -2.47 16.25 4.89
C GLN A 56 -3.05 14.93 4.39
N ILE A 57 -3.16 13.94 5.27
CA ILE A 57 -3.80 12.66 4.94
C ILE A 57 -5.28 12.86 4.63
N ASP A 58 -6.02 13.62 5.44
CA ASP A 58 -7.44 13.86 5.26
C ASP A 58 -7.72 14.60 3.94
N GLN A 59 -6.93 15.63 3.61
CA GLN A 59 -7.01 16.32 2.33
C GLN A 59 -6.73 15.40 1.15
N ALA A 60 -5.64 14.62 1.22
CA ALA A 60 -5.27 13.69 0.17
C ALA A 60 -6.33 12.59 -0.02
N ASN A 61 -6.95 12.09 1.05
CA ASN A 61 -8.06 11.14 0.98
C ASN A 61 -9.30 11.73 0.30
N ALA A 62 -9.64 12.97 0.60
CA ALA A 62 -10.77 13.65 -0.04
C ALA A 62 -10.52 13.84 -1.54
N GLU A 63 -9.33 14.30 -1.92
CA GLU A 63 -8.92 14.46 -3.32
C GLU A 63 -8.90 13.10 -4.04
N LEU A 64 -8.35 12.05 -3.40
CA LEU A 64 -8.32 10.69 -3.95
C LEU A 64 -9.72 10.11 -4.18
N THR A 65 -10.63 10.35 -3.23
CA THR A 65 -12.04 9.94 -3.38
C THR A 65 -12.71 10.64 -4.55
N ALA A 66 -12.42 11.91 -4.79
CA ALA A 66 -12.94 12.63 -5.95
C ALA A 66 -12.37 12.07 -7.26
N ALA A 67 -11.07 11.83 -7.33
CA ALA A 67 -10.41 11.23 -8.50
C ALA A 67 -10.92 9.80 -8.80
N MET A 68 -11.21 9.01 -7.76
CA MET A 68 -11.84 7.69 -7.93
C MET A 68 -13.23 7.79 -8.55
N ARG A 69 -14.04 8.78 -8.18
CA ARG A 69 -15.36 9.02 -8.82
C ARG A 69 -15.20 9.34 -10.30
N THR A 70 -14.18 10.10 -10.70
CA THR A 70 -13.86 10.34 -12.12
C THR A 70 -13.45 9.04 -12.81
N PHE A 71 -12.60 8.23 -12.18
CA PHE A 71 -12.09 6.98 -12.72
C PHE A 71 -13.19 5.90 -12.91
N GLU A 72 -14.18 5.87 -12.03
CA GLU A 72 -15.32 4.94 -12.04
C GLU A 72 -16.55 5.52 -12.72
N ALA A 73 -16.49 6.77 -13.23
CA ALA A 73 -17.63 7.44 -13.82
C ALA A 73 -18.23 6.64 -14.99
N PRO A 74 -19.57 6.67 -15.16
CA PRO A 74 -20.24 5.93 -16.21
C PRO A 74 -19.86 6.43 -17.60
N LEU A 75 -19.94 5.54 -18.57
CA LEU A 75 -19.84 5.91 -19.99
C LEU A 75 -21.21 6.28 -20.50
N ARG A 76 -21.31 7.37 -21.29
CA ARG A 76 -22.51 7.82 -21.96
C ARG A 76 -22.38 7.66 -23.48
N PRO A 77 -23.48 7.48 -24.21
CA PRO A 77 -23.46 7.48 -25.68
C PRO A 77 -22.92 8.80 -26.25
N ALA A 78 -22.18 8.72 -27.35
CA ALA A 78 -21.68 9.91 -28.02
C ALA A 78 -22.84 10.81 -28.45
N GLY A 79 -22.68 12.14 -28.28
CA GLY A 79 -23.72 13.12 -28.57
C GLY A 79 -24.74 13.37 -27.46
N THR A 80 -24.72 12.59 -26.38
CA THR A 80 -25.53 12.87 -25.18
C THR A 80 -24.87 13.95 -24.34
N PRO A 81 -25.59 15.03 -23.93
CA PRO A 81 -25.01 16.01 -23.03
C PRO A 81 -24.57 15.41 -21.71
N ALA A 82 -23.51 15.96 -21.11
CA ALA A 82 -23.12 15.59 -19.74
C ALA A 82 -24.23 16.07 -18.78
N GLY A 83 -24.63 15.19 -17.84
CA GLY A 83 -25.48 15.58 -16.71
C GLY A 83 -24.69 16.21 -15.59
N ASP A 84 -25.32 16.36 -14.43
CA ASP A 84 -24.68 16.94 -13.23
C ASP A 84 -23.57 16.07 -12.65
N THR A 85 -23.51 14.79 -13.00
CA THR A 85 -22.47 13.86 -12.57
C THR A 85 -21.44 13.64 -13.69
N PRO A 86 -20.15 13.50 -13.34
CA PRO A 86 -19.11 13.17 -14.32
C PRO A 86 -19.48 11.93 -15.14
N SER A 87 -19.41 12.05 -16.48
CA SER A 87 -19.62 10.96 -17.39
C SER A 87 -18.83 11.19 -18.68
N PHE A 88 -18.37 10.14 -19.32
CA PHE A 88 -17.41 10.20 -20.43
C PHE A 88 -17.94 9.42 -21.65
N THR A 89 -17.45 9.76 -22.83
CA THR A 89 -17.85 9.08 -24.07
C THR A 89 -17.03 7.84 -24.36
N SER A 90 -15.85 7.72 -23.71
CA SER A 90 -14.98 6.57 -23.88
C SER A 90 -14.18 6.27 -22.60
N ILE A 91 -13.70 5.01 -22.49
CA ILE A 91 -12.78 4.60 -21.42
C ILE A 91 -11.51 5.44 -21.46
N THR A 92 -10.98 5.72 -22.64
CA THR A 92 -9.75 6.51 -22.81
C THR A 92 -9.93 7.95 -22.34
N GLU A 93 -11.06 8.59 -22.64
CA GLU A 93 -11.38 9.95 -22.16
C GLU A 93 -11.46 9.98 -20.63
N ARG A 94 -12.19 9.05 -20.04
CA ARG A 94 -12.33 8.89 -18.61
C ARG A 94 -10.98 8.65 -17.92
N ALA A 95 -10.18 7.74 -18.47
CA ALA A 95 -8.88 7.39 -17.93
C ALA A 95 -7.91 8.58 -17.98
N ARG A 96 -7.90 9.39 -19.04
CA ARG A 96 -7.09 10.61 -19.13
C ARG A 96 -7.54 11.70 -18.16
N ALA A 97 -8.84 11.81 -17.88
CA ALA A 97 -9.32 12.75 -16.87
C ALA A 97 -8.86 12.32 -15.46
N ALA A 98 -9.03 11.05 -15.13
CA ALA A 98 -8.61 10.49 -13.85
C ALA A 98 -7.08 10.52 -13.65
N GLU A 99 -6.28 10.26 -14.71
CA GLU A 99 -4.82 10.35 -14.69
C GLU A 99 -4.36 11.72 -14.20
N LYS A 100 -4.90 12.80 -14.75
CA LYS A 100 -4.53 14.16 -14.35
C LYS A 100 -4.77 14.40 -12.85
N GLU A 101 -5.90 13.91 -12.34
CA GLU A 101 -6.26 14.04 -10.94
C GLU A 101 -5.32 13.19 -10.05
N PHE A 102 -5.11 11.91 -10.39
CA PHE A 102 -4.23 11.03 -9.64
C PHE A 102 -2.79 11.54 -9.64
N LYS A 103 -2.29 12.01 -10.79
CA LYS A 103 -0.96 12.60 -10.89
C LYS A 103 -0.80 13.83 -9.99
N ALA A 104 -1.77 14.73 -9.98
CA ALA A 104 -1.74 15.92 -9.14
C ALA A 104 -1.68 15.54 -7.63
N ILE A 105 -2.46 14.53 -7.21
CA ILE A 105 -2.46 14.03 -5.83
C ILE A 105 -1.12 13.36 -5.50
N ALA A 106 -0.59 12.52 -6.40
CA ALA A 106 0.67 11.82 -6.24
C ALA A 106 1.85 12.78 -6.08
N ASP A 107 1.87 13.87 -6.85
CA ASP A 107 2.93 14.87 -6.80
C ASP A 107 2.81 15.77 -5.55
N LYS A 108 1.60 16.18 -5.19
CA LYS A 108 1.32 17.04 -4.02
C LYS A 108 1.50 16.32 -2.69
N HIS A 109 1.12 15.06 -2.62
CA HIS A 109 1.02 14.28 -1.38
C HIS A 109 1.92 13.04 -1.38
N SER A 110 3.05 13.06 -2.09
CA SER A 110 3.93 11.90 -2.35
C SER A 110 4.41 11.13 -1.11
N TRP A 111 4.49 11.79 0.05
CA TRP A 111 5.03 11.24 1.29
C TRP A 111 3.97 10.61 2.22
N VAL A 112 2.66 10.84 1.98
CA VAL A 112 1.56 10.23 2.74
C VAL A 112 0.93 9.05 1.98
N PRO A 113 0.30 8.08 2.69
CA PRO A 113 -0.25 6.89 2.05
C PRO A 113 -1.19 7.17 0.87
N PRO A 114 -2.17 8.11 0.94
CA PRO A 114 -3.06 8.38 -0.19
C PRO A 114 -2.33 8.85 -1.46
N GLY A 115 -1.24 9.61 -1.31
CA GLY A 115 -0.43 10.07 -2.46
C GLY A 115 0.32 8.92 -3.13
N LYS A 116 0.77 7.92 -2.37
CA LYS A 116 1.39 6.70 -2.90
C LYS A 116 0.37 5.85 -3.65
N ILE A 117 -0.86 5.72 -3.10
CA ILE A 117 -1.98 5.05 -3.77
C ILE A 117 -2.33 5.79 -5.06
N ALA A 118 -2.36 7.12 -5.04
CA ALA A 118 -2.63 7.92 -6.22
C ALA A 118 -1.59 7.68 -7.33
N ARG A 119 -0.31 7.53 -6.99
CA ARG A 119 0.73 7.19 -7.98
C ARG A 119 0.53 5.83 -8.62
N PHE A 120 0.14 4.83 -7.85
CA PHE A 120 -0.24 3.52 -8.39
C PHE A 120 -1.44 3.65 -9.34
N LEU A 121 -2.49 4.39 -8.93
CA LEU A 121 -3.70 4.59 -9.74
C LEU A 121 -3.45 5.44 -10.99
N ASP A 122 -2.51 6.39 -10.95
CA ASP A 122 -2.01 7.11 -12.12
C ASP A 122 -1.46 6.14 -13.17
N GLY A 123 -0.58 5.23 -12.78
CA GLY A 123 -0.08 4.17 -13.67
C GLY A 123 -1.19 3.28 -14.25
N VAL A 124 -2.20 2.95 -13.44
CA VAL A 124 -3.36 2.18 -13.90
C VAL A 124 -4.21 2.98 -14.90
N ALA A 125 -4.44 4.26 -14.65
CA ALA A 125 -5.19 5.16 -15.52
C ALA A 125 -4.46 5.38 -16.86
N LEU A 126 -3.14 5.61 -16.83
CA LEU A 126 -2.31 5.71 -18.03
C LEU A 126 -2.41 4.45 -18.91
N ARG A 127 -2.38 3.26 -18.29
CA ARG A 127 -2.59 2.01 -19.03
C ARG A 127 -3.98 1.96 -19.71
N GLN A 128 -5.04 2.36 -19.01
CA GLN A 128 -6.39 2.41 -19.60
C GLN A 128 -6.50 3.47 -20.69
N ALA A 129 -5.76 4.55 -20.59
CA ALA A 129 -5.67 5.60 -21.62
C ALA A 129 -4.85 5.18 -22.85
N GLY A 130 -4.16 4.03 -22.79
CA GLY A 130 -3.30 3.53 -23.85
C GLY A 130 -1.86 4.06 -23.83
N ASP A 131 -1.48 4.85 -22.83
CA ASP A 131 -0.10 5.29 -22.64
C ASP A 131 0.70 4.22 -21.87
N THR A 132 1.18 3.23 -22.61
CA THR A 132 1.97 2.12 -22.06
C THR A 132 3.28 2.57 -21.44
N ALA A 133 3.96 3.54 -22.04
CA ALA A 133 5.25 4.02 -21.54
C ALA A 133 5.10 4.84 -20.26
N GLY A 134 4.09 5.70 -20.20
CA GLY A 134 3.71 6.42 -19.00
C GLY A 134 3.29 5.48 -17.88
N ALA A 135 2.45 4.49 -18.17
CA ALA A 135 2.03 3.48 -17.22
C ALA A 135 3.21 2.70 -16.62
N GLU A 136 4.15 2.25 -17.47
CA GLU A 136 5.34 1.54 -16.99
C GLU A 136 6.18 2.40 -16.03
N ARG A 137 6.39 3.68 -16.37
CA ARG A 137 7.17 4.60 -15.54
C ARG A 137 6.52 4.80 -14.16
N GLU A 138 5.23 5.14 -14.12
CA GLU A 138 4.54 5.41 -12.86
C GLU A 138 4.37 4.14 -12.02
N LEU A 139 4.08 2.99 -12.65
CA LEU A 139 4.00 1.71 -11.93
C LEU A 139 5.35 1.26 -11.37
N LYS A 140 6.47 1.50 -12.06
CA LYS A 140 7.82 1.26 -11.51
C LYS A 140 8.07 2.13 -10.28
N THR A 141 7.78 3.43 -10.38
CA THR A 141 7.92 4.35 -9.24
C THR A 141 7.06 3.93 -8.05
N ALA A 142 5.83 3.48 -8.31
CA ALA A 142 4.94 2.97 -7.26
C ALA A 142 5.42 1.61 -6.68
N ALA A 143 6.05 0.74 -7.50
CA ALA A 143 6.63 -0.53 -7.07
C ALA A 143 7.85 -0.36 -6.14
N ASP A 144 8.53 0.78 -6.23
CA ASP A 144 9.65 1.17 -5.35
C ASP A 144 9.18 1.88 -4.07
N SER A 145 7.86 1.95 -3.82
CA SER A 145 7.30 2.56 -2.62
C SER A 145 7.77 1.83 -1.34
N ASN A 146 8.02 2.60 -0.28
CA ASN A 146 8.25 2.04 1.05
C ASN A 146 6.95 1.51 1.73
N ASP A 147 5.78 1.73 1.13
CA ASP A 147 4.53 1.08 1.48
C ASP A 147 4.46 -0.26 0.74
N LYS A 148 4.62 -1.36 1.49
CA LYS A 148 4.72 -2.71 0.92
C LYS A 148 3.46 -3.15 0.17
N ASP A 149 2.29 -2.71 0.63
CA ASP A 149 1.02 -3.06 0.01
C ASP A 149 0.83 -2.32 -1.32
N VAL A 150 1.13 -1.03 -1.36
CA VAL A 150 1.14 -0.25 -2.61
C VAL A 150 2.19 -0.79 -3.59
N ALA A 151 3.39 -1.10 -3.11
CA ALA A 151 4.46 -1.67 -3.94
C ALA A 151 4.04 -3.01 -4.57
N ALA A 152 3.38 -3.90 -3.79
CA ALA A 152 2.91 -5.17 -4.30
C ALA A 152 1.80 -5.02 -5.34
N LEU A 153 0.83 -4.11 -5.13
CA LEU A 153 -0.20 -3.78 -6.12
C LEU A 153 0.40 -3.23 -7.41
N ALA A 154 1.37 -2.33 -7.29
CA ALA A 154 2.06 -1.75 -8.44
C ALA A 154 2.87 -2.80 -9.21
N LYS A 155 3.55 -3.72 -8.52
CA LYS A 155 4.25 -4.85 -9.12
C LYS A 155 3.27 -5.77 -9.88
N MET A 156 2.10 -6.10 -9.31
CA MET A 156 1.08 -6.89 -9.99
C MET A 156 0.60 -6.20 -11.28
N ALA A 157 0.30 -4.91 -11.23
CA ALA A 157 -0.11 -4.13 -12.39
C ALA A 157 1.00 -4.03 -13.45
N LEU A 158 2.25 -3.86 -13.03
CA LEU A 158 3.43 -3.82 -13.90
C LEU A 158 3.66 -5.17 -14.60
N ALA A 159 3.55 -6.29 -13.88
CA ALA A 159 3.65 -7.62 -14.46
C ALA A 159 2.53 -7.88 -15.48
N SER A 160 1.29 -7.45 -15.19
CA SER A 160 0.19 -7.50 -16.13
C SER A 160 0.44 -6.66 -17.38
N LEU A 161 1.05 -5.46 -17.23
CA LEU A 161 1.47 -4.61 -18.35
C LEU A 161 2.53 -5.30 -19.21
N TYR A 162 3.54 -5.92 -18.59
CA TYR A 162 4.58 -6.67 -19.31
C TYR A 162 4.02 -7.88 -20.06
N ARG A 163 3.07 -8.60 -19.45
CA ARG A 163 2.35 -9.68 -20.14
C ARG A 163 1.61 -9.16 -21.38
N ALA A 164 0.89 -8.05 -21.26
CA ALA A 164 0.16 -7.43 -22.35
C ALA A 164 1.07 -6.90 -23.48
N THR A 165 2.31 -6.54 -23.16
CA THR A 165 3.31 -6.04 -24.12
C THR A 165 4.32 -7.11 -24.56
N ASN A 166 3.99 -8.39 -24.36
CA ASN A 166 4.78 -9.57 -24.74
C ASN A 166 6.16 -9.67 -24.07
N ARG A 167 6.35 -9.00 -22.92
CA ARG A 167 7.56 -9.08 -22.09
C ARG A 167 7.39 -10.15 -21.01
N GLN A 168 7.23 -11.40 -21.44
CA GLN A 168 6.88 -12.53 -20.60
C GLN A 168 7.93 -12.81 -19.50
N GLY A 169 9.23 -12.66 -19.80
CA GLY A 169 10.31 -12.85 -18.84
C GLY A 169 10.24 -11.88 -17.66
N ASP A 170 10.01 -10.58 -17.98
CA ASP A 170 9.89 -9.54 -16.96
C ASP A 170 8.66 -9.78 -16.06
N ALA A 171 7.51 -10.13 -16.64
CA ALA A 171 6.31 -10.48 -15.89
C ALA A 171 6.53 -11.68 -14.96
N THR A 172 7.15 -12.75 -15.48
CA THR A 172 7.47 -13.96 -14.69
C THR A 172 8.33 -13.64 -13.48
N ASN A 173 9.36 -12.81 -13.65
CA ASN A 173 10.26 -12.44 -12.57
C ASN A 173 9.52 -11.67 -11.46
N ILE A 174 8.64 -10.75 -11.84
CA ILE A 174 7.83 -9.99 -10.87
C ILE A 174 6.85 -10.89 -10.13
N TYR A 175 6.12 -11.78 -10.81
CA TYR A 175 5.20 -12.69 -10.13
C TYR A 175 5.92 -13.65 -9.19
N LYS A 176 7.12 -14.13 -9.55
CA LYS A 176 7.96 -14.93 -8.66
C LYS A 176 8.39 -14.15 -7.42
N ASP A 177 8.81 -12.90 -7.57
CA ASP A 177 9.17 -12.04 -6.44
C ASP A 177 7.98 -11.83 -5.49
N ILE A 178 6.78 -11.54 -6.02
CA ILE A 178 5.57 -11.39 -5.20
C ILE A 178 5.22 -12.69 -4.47
N ALA A 179 5.34 -13.85 -5.14
CA ALA A 179 5.05 -15.14 -4.53
C ALA A 179 6.01 -15.49 -3.38
N GLN A 180 7.25 -14.96 -3.42
CA GLN A 180 8.24 -15.11 -2.35
C GLN A 180 8.04 -14.09 -1.21
N HIS A 181 7.50 -12.91 -1.53
CA HIS A 181 7.31 -11.79 -0.61
C HIS A 181 5.85 -11.30 -0.61
N PRO A 182 4.88 -12.16 -0.21
CA PRO A 182 3.47 -11.78 -0.22
C PRO A 182 3.19 -10.67 0.80
N THR A 183 2.12 -9.91 0.55
CA THR A 183 1.65 -8.84 1.45
C THR A 183 0.19 -9.09 1.86
N SER A 184 -0.36 -8.16 2.67
CA SER A 184 -1.78 -8.23 3.06
C SER A 184 -2.73 -8.01 1.87
N THR A 185 -2.30 -7.24 0.87
CA THR A 185 -3.09 -6.90 -0.33
C THR A 185 -2.87 -7.86 -1.50
N VAL A 186 -1.68 -8.45 -1.60
CA VAL A 186 -1.34 -9.38 -2.70
C VAL A 186 -0.80 -10.68 -2.12
N SER A 187 -1.62 -11.73 -2.18
CA SER A 187 -1.27 -13.03 -1.63
C SER A 187 -0.31 -13.81 -2.55
N LYS A 188 0.43 -14.76 -1.95
CA LYS A 188 1.22 -15.75 -2.70
C LYS A 188 0.37 -16.47 -3.75
N ALA A 189 -0.84 -16.88 -3.36
CA ALA A 189 -1.75 -17.61 -4.24
C ALA A 189 -2.17 -16.80 -5.47
N ALA A 190 -2.38 -15.48 -5.32
CA ALA A 190 -2.69 -14.60 -6.46
C ALA A 190 -1.52 -14.55 -7.45
N ALA A 191 -0.30 -14.37 -6.99
CA ALA A 191 0.88 -14.34 -7.86
C ALA A 191 1.15 -15.71 -8.52
N GLN A 192 0.94 -16.81 -7.79
CA GLN A 192 1.08 -18.16 -8.34
C GLN A 192 0.02 -18.46 -9.41
N LEU A 193 -1.22 -17.97 -9.24
CA LEU A 193 -2.27 -18.12 -10.24
C LEU A 193 -1.87 -17.44 -11.56
N GLU A 194 -1.40 -16.20 -11.50
CA GLU A 194 -0.91 -15.46 -12.68
C GLU A 194 0.28 -16.16 -13.35
N LEU A 195 1.21 -16.70 -12.55
CA LEU A 195 2.33 -17.51 -13.06
C LEU A 195 1.84 -18.77 -13.79
N ALA A 196 0.88 -19.49 -13.21
CA ALA A 196 0.33 -20.69 -13.84
C ALA A 196 -0.35 -20.35 -15.18
N GLU A 197 -1.13 -19.26 -15.25
CA GLU A 197 -1.74 -18.81 -16.50
C GLU A 197 -0.70 -18.44 -17.58
N MET A 198 0.44 -17.86 -17.17
CA MET A 198 1.52 -17.57 -18.11
C MET A 198 2.17 -18.84 -18.67
N TYR A 199 2.28 -19.88 -17.85
CA TYR A 199 2.87 -21.15 -18.26
C TYR A 199 1.94 -22.02 -19.10
N GLU A 200 0.60 -21.81 -19.12
CA GLU A 200 -0.35 -22.63 -19.85
C GLU A 200 0.05 -22.89 -21.32
N LYS A 201 0.64 -21.89 -21.97
CA LYS A 201 1.05 -21.99 -23.40
C LYS A 201 2.46 -22.50 -23.60
N ASN A 202 3.39 -22.13 -22.71
CA ASN A 202 4.82 -22.31 -22.91
C ASN A 202 5.36 -23.52 -22.14
N ASP A 203 4.75 -23.85 -20.98
CA ASP A 203 5.09 -24.98 -20.12
C ASP A 203 3.85 -25.48 -19.38
N PRO A 204 2.97 -26.25 -20.08
CA PRO A 204 1.74 -26.76 -19.49
C PRO A 204 1.95 -27.66 -18.29
N GLN A 205 3.10 -28.35 -18.20
CA GLN A 205 3.42 -29.22 -17.05
C GLN A 205 3.66 -28.36 -15.80
N GLN A 206 4.41 -27.28 -15.93
CA GLN A 206 4.64 -26.33 -14.84
C GLN A 206 3.34 -25.64 -14.41
N ALA A 207 2.49 -25.24 -15.36
CA ALA A 207 1.18 -24.68 -15.06
C ALA A 207 0.33 -25.65 -14.22
N THR A 208 0.24 -26.90 -14.67
CA THR A 208 -0.47 -27.98 -13.96
C THR A 208 0.06 -28.19 -12.55
N SER A 209 1.38 -28.21 -12.37
CA SER A 209 2.00 -28.33 -11.05
C SER A 209 1.62 -27.20 -10.11
N ILE A 210 1.64 -25.95 -10.59
CA ILE A 210 1.25 -24.78 -9.78
C ILE A 210 -0.24 -24.84 -9.43
N TYR A 211 -1.12 -25.20 -10.36
CA TYR A 211 -2.54 -25.36 -10.07
C TYR A 211 -2.83 -26.45 -9.03
N GLN A 212 -2.15 -27.58 -9.10
CA GLN A 212 -2.25 -28.64 -8.09
C GLN A 212 -1.75 -28.18 -6.72
N GLN A 213 -0.68 -27.38 -6.70
CA GLN A 213 -0.16 -26.80 -5.45
C GLN A 213 -1.16 -25.82 -4.83
N LEU A 214 -1.79 -24.95 -5.63
CA LEU A 214 -2.82 -24.02 -5.17
C LEU A 214 -4.02 -24.75 -4.53
N GLN A 215 -4.46 -25.86 -5.14
CA GLN A 215 -5.52 -26.70 -4.58
C GLN A 215 -5.14 -27.33 -3.24
N LYS A 216 -3.87 -27.71 -3.08
CA LYS A 216 -3.36 -28.37 -1.88
C LYS A 216 -3.13 -27.40 -0.73
N ASP A 217 -2.57 -26.21 -1.04
CA ASP A 217 -2.17 -25.23 -0.02
C ASP A 217 -3.39 -24.62 0.69
N ASP A 218 -4.44 -24.24 -0.05
CA ASP A 218 -5.69 -23.75 0.51
C ASP A 218 -6.88 -24.09 -0.41
N PRO A 219 -7.51 -25.26 -0.19
CA PRO A 219 -8.60 -25.76 -1.05
C PRO A 219 -9.84 -24.84 -1.10
N GLN A 220 -10.02 -23.99 -0.11
CA GLN A 220 -11.18 -23.07 -0.01
C GLN A 220 -10.90 -21.71 -0.64
N SER A 221 -9.67 -21.41 -1.01
CA SER A 221 -9.31 -20.12 -1.60
C SER A 221 -9.92 -19.93 -2.99
N ALA A 222 -10.16 -18.67 -3.37
CA ALA A 222 -10.60 -18.34 -4.72
C ALA A 222 -9.57 -18.81 -5.78
N ALA A 223 -8.28 -18.75 -5.47
CA ALA A 223 -7.22 -19.24 -6.35
C ALA A 223 -7.30 -20.75 -6.59
N ALA A 224 -7.59 -21.55 -5.54
CA ALA A 224 -7.78 -22.99 -5.68
C ALA A 224 -9.03 -23.34 -6.49
N GLN A 225 -10.11 -22.58 -6.36
CA GLN A 225 -11.31 -22.77 -7.17
C GLN A 225 -11.03 -22.52 -8.66
N VAL A 226 -10.32 -21.43 -8.99
CA VAL A 226 -9.87 -21.17 -10.37
C VAL A 226 -8.94 -22.27 -10.86
N ALA A 227 -7.96 -22.71 -10.06
CA ALA A 227 -7.06 -23.79 -10.40
C ALA A 227 -7.81 -25.10 -10.71
N THR A 228 -8.86 -25.42 -9.93
CA THR A 228 -9.71 -26.57 -10.18
C THR A 228 -10.41 -26.51 -11.54
N GLN A 229 -10.96 -25.34 -11.90
CA GLN A 229 -11.59 -25.15 -13.21
C GLN A 229 -10.58 -25.26 -14.35
N LYS A 230 -9.36 -24.73 -14.18
CA LYS A 230 -8.31 -24.82 -15.20
C LYS A 230 -7.85 -26.26 -15.41
N LEU A 231 -7.62 -27.02 -14.34
CA LEU A 231 -7.25 -28.44 -14.41
C LEU A 231 -8.35 -29.32 -15.03
N ALA A 232 -9.62 -28.99 -14.82
CA ALA A 232 -10.73 -29.72 -15.45
C ALA A 232 -10.81 -29.50 -16.98
N ARG A 233 -10.38 -28.32 -17.46
CA ARG A 233 -10.39 -27.98 -18.89
C ARG A 233 -9.17 -28.50 -19.66
N SER A 234 -8.12 -28.87 -18.96
CA SER A 234 -6.87 -29.36 -19.55
C SER A 234 -6.84 -30.90 -19.72
N LYS A 235 -7.89 -31.58 -19.28
CA LYS A 235 -8.14 -33.02 -19.52
C LYS A 235 -8.95 -33.23 -20.78
#